data_a4844a998f1a2a645c4412e7862dbb93
#
_entry.id   a4844a998f1a2a645c4412e7862dbb93
#
_cell.length_a   1.000
_cell.length_b   1.000
_cell.length_c   1.000
_cell.angle_alpha   90.00
_cell.angle_beta   90.00
_cell.angle_gamma   90.00
#
_symmetry.space_group_name_H-M   'P 1'
#
loop_
_entity.id
_entity.type
_entity.pdbx_description
1 polymer ?
#
loop_
_entity_poly.entity_id
_entity_poly.type
_entity_poly.pdbx_seq_one_letter_code
_entity_poly.pdbx_strand_id
1 'polypeptide(L)'
;MSVSGYTLPVFACASAMAALHWLRHDQAVTSVSVDLISPAEMAEIPIEQVAGLSDHMALAITRSEPGDNLDLTRNTPIWALVQWRVGDGEPVIIQGGEGIGKQLNADYQPAIYAYAHRLLQENLRRMLAADEKITVNIILPFGRSLAVRTSNPAFGVVEGLSLLGTTGISQPLSTPEQLTAFRTELEHKASRFENLVFCIGENGLDLARQLGINPEQMVKTANWLGPMLVAADVLGVKEILLFGYHGKLMKLAGGIFHTHHQLADGRREILAAHCALVGLNSHDIQSVFESPTAEAALKYLRTLDTVTGSDWVNQVYTAIAQAIDTRSQAYIQSHSTRGAAPTLCGSVLFDRDRQILIKSKIGCMLMEKLC
;
A
#
# COMPACT_ATOMS: atom_id res chain seq x y z
N MET A 1 -3.20 -4.68 24.10
CA MET A 1 -2.22 -4.90 23.02
C MET A 1 -3.00 -5.29 21.79
N SER A 2 -2.77 -4.62 20.64
CA SER A 2 -3.39 -4.99 19.37
C SER A 2 -2.77 -6.29 18.87
N VAL A 3 -3.60 -7.26 18.48
CA VAL A 3 -3.13 -8.56 17.98
C VAL A 3 -2.85 -8.42 16.49
N SER A 4 -1.58 -8.59 16.10
CA SER A 4 -1.18 -8.68 14.71
C SER A 4 -1.67 -10.01 14.12
N GLY A 5 -2.16 -9.99 12.90
CA GLY A 5 -2.50 -11.17 12.12
C GLY A 5 -1.56 -11.35 10.94
N TYR A 6 -1.99 -12.13 9.95
CA TYR A 6 -1.20 -12.40 8.76
C TYR A 6 -1.91 -11.89 7.51
N THR A 7 -1.14 -11.65 6.45
CA THR A 7 -1.66 -11.23 5.14
C THR A 7 -2.18 -12.41 4.33
N LEU A 8 -3.08 -12.17 3.36
CA LEU A 8 -3.64 -13.23 2.49
C LEU A 8 -2.60 -14.17 1.87
N PRO A 9 -1.42 -13.69 1.39
CA PRO A 9 -0.37 -14.57 0.89
C PRO A 9 0.07 -15.66 1.85
N VAL A 10 0.09 -15.38 3.16
CA VAL A 10 0.53 -16.36 4.18
C VAL A 10 -0.46 -17.52 4.29
N PHE A 11 -1.75 -17.23 4.28
CA PHE A 11 -2.79 -18.27 4.29
C PHE A 11 -2.82 -19.07 2.99
N ALA A 12 -2.60 -18.42 1.83
CA ALA A 12 -2.47 -19.11 0.56
C ALA A 12 -1.25 -20.05 0.54
N CYS A 13 -0.13 -19.60 1.10
CA CYS A 13 1.08 -20.43 1.25
C CYS A 13 0.81 -21.62 2.18
N ALA A 14 0.19 -21.40 3.33
CA ALA A 14 -0.15 -22.46 4.29
C ALA A 14 -1.09 -23.52 3.67
N SER A 15 -2.12 -23.10 2.93
CA SER A 15 -2.98 -24.03 2.19
C SER A 15 -2.17 -24.86 1.18
N ALA A 16 -1.28 -24.22 0.41
CA ALA A 16 -0.46 -24.92 -0.58
C ALA A 16 0.50 -25.93 0.07
N MET A 17 1.12 -25.55 1.21
CA MET A 17 1.99 -26.44 1.97
C MET A 17 1.23 -27.65 2.54
N ALA A 18 0.05 -27.45 3.08
CA ALA A 18 -0.79 -28.54 3.61
C ALA A 18 -1.25 -29.50 2.51
N ALA A 19 -1.66 -28.99 1.34
CA ALA A 19 -2.01 -29.81 0.20
C ALA A 19 -0.80 -30.61 -0.34
N LEU A 20 0.38 -30.00 -0.42
CA LEU A 20 1.62 -30.69 -0.79
C LEU A 20 2.03 -31.74 0.24
N HIS A 21 1.87 -31.45 1.53
CA HIS A 21 2.11 -32.43 2.60
C HIS A 21 1.22 -33.67 2.43
N TRP A 22 -0.09 -33.48 2.14
CA TRP A 22 -1.01 -34.57 1.84
C TRP A 22 -0.50 -35.41 0.66
N LEU A 23 -0.15 -34.79 -0.45
CA LEU A 23 0.35 -35.49 -1.65
C LEU A 23 1.58 -36.35 -1.39
N ARG A 24 2.40 -36.01 -0.40
CA ARG A 24 3.63 -36.74 -0.07
C ARG A 24 3.42 -37.82 0.97
N HIS A 25 2.49 -37.64 1.88
CA HIS A 25 2.39 -38.48 3.08
C HIS A 25 1.03 -39.14 3.27
N ASP A 26 0.03 -38.76 2.45
CA ASP A 26 -1.37 -39.20 2.59
C ASP A 26 -1.93 -38.98 4.01
N GLN A 27 -1.51 -37.86 4.64
CA GLN A 27 -1.85 -37.51 6.00
C GLN A 27 -2.32 -36.07 6.12
N ALA A 28 -3.43 -35.88 6.86
CA ALA A 28 -3.92 -34.55 7.16
C ALA A 28 -3.04 -33.90 8.26
N VAL A 29 -2.83 -32.60 8.12
CA VAL A 29 -2.21 -31.74 9.14
C VAL A 29 -3.23 -30.73 9.65
N THR A 30 -3.13 -30.37 10.92
CA THR A 30 -3.99 -29.36 11.55
C THR A 30 -3.39 -27.96 11.52
N SER A 31 -2.09 -27.86 11.28
CA SER A 31 -1.36 -26.60 11.07
C SER A 31 -0.11 -26.83 10.25
N VAL A 32 0.44 -25.76 9.72
CA VAL A 32 1.74 -25.72 9.04
C VAL A 32 2.54 -24.51 9.48
N SER A 33 3.86 -24.68 9.56
CA SER A 33 4.79 -23.62 9.90
C SER A 33 5.30 -22.94 8.63
N VAL A 34 4.92 -21.70 8.39
CA VAL A 34 5.27 -20.88 7.20
C VAL A 34 6.43 -19.96 7.55
N ASP A 35 7.52 -20.00 6.79
CA ASP A 35 8.56 -18.97 6.84
C ASP A 35 8.04 -17.71 6.15
N LEU A 36 7.85 -16.63 6.90
CA LEU A 36 7.33 -15.37 6.38
C LEU A 36 8.32 -14.64 5.48
N ILE A 37 9.62 -15.00 5.53
CA ILE A 37 10.70 -14.38 4.76
C ILE A 37 10.89 -12.90 5.11
N SER A 38 9.80 -12.16 5.22
CA SER A 38 9.79 -10.76 5.63
C SER A 38 8.56 -10.49 6.53
N PRO A 39 8.80 -10.31 7.84
CA PRO A 39 10.06 -10.47 8.57
C PRO A 39 10.57 -11.93 8.52
N ALA A 40 11.85 -12.16 8.88
CA ALA A 40 12.44 -13.49 8.94
C ALA A 40 11.95 -14.22 10.22
N GLU A 41 10.71 -14.65 10.22
CA GLU A 41 9.98 -15.27 11.32
C GLU A 41 9.14 -16.43 10.80
N MET A 42 8.92 -17.43 11.67
CA MET A 42 8.02 -18.56 11.40
C MET A 42 6.63 -18.26 11.93
N ALA A 43 5.60 -18.58 11.14
CA ALA A 43 4.20 -18.44 11.52
C ALA A 43 3.52 -19.80 11.50
N GLU A 44 2.89 -20.16 12.60
CA GLU A 44 2.07 -21.39 12.68
C GLU A 44 0.65 -21.05 12.21
N ILE A 45 0.23 -21.62 11.08
CA ILE A 45 -1.05 -21.32 10.44
C ILE A 45 -1.97 -22.54 10.53
N PRO A 46 -3.15 -22.40 11.16
CA PRO A 46 -4.15 -23.46 11.23
C PRO A 46 -4.66 -23.86 9.84
N ILE A 47 -4.84 -25.15 9.62
CA ILE A 47 -5.47 -25.72 8.43
C ILE A 47 -6.88 -26.14 8.80
N GLU A 48 -7.87 -25.58 8.10
CA GLU A 48 -9.28 -25.90 8.33
C GLU A 48 -9.62 -27.27 7.77
N GLN A 49 -9.13 -27.56 6.56
CA GLN A 49 -9.37 -28.82 5.88
C GLN A 49 -8.25 -29.12 4.88
N VAL A 50 -7.93 -30.40 4.74
CA VAL A 50 -7.09 -30.90 3.65
C VAL A 50 -7.62 -32.26 3.20
N ALA A 51 -7.63 -32.51 1.88
CA ALA A 51 -8.07 -33.76 1.29
C ALA A 51 -7.35 -34.04 -0.03
N GLY A 52 -7.04 -35.30 -0.27
CA GLY A 52 -6.67 -35.79 -1.60
C GLY A 52 -7.90 -35.84 -2.50
N LEU A 53 -7.75 -35.36 -3.72
CA LEU A 53 -8.78 -35.45 -4.78
C LEU A 53 -8.45 -36.61 -5.75
N SER A 54 -7.19 -36.96 -5.86
CA SER A 54 -6.65 -38.11 -6.56
C SER A 54 -5.20 -38.36 -6.10
N ASP A 55 -4.57 -39.43 -6.60
CA ASP A 55 -3.17 -39.74 -6.32
C ASP A 55 -2.18 -38.63 -6.71
N HIS A 56 -2.64 -37.67 -7.54
CA HIS A 56 -1.79 -36.59 -8.07
C HIS A 56 -2.27 -35.19 -7.68
N MET A 57 -3.36 -35.07 -6.94
CA MET A 57 -4.00 -33.79 -6.67
C MET A 57 -4.59 -33.74 -5.26
N ALA A 58 -4.30 -32.69 -4.53
CA ALA A 58 -4.88 -32.42 -3.21
C ALA A 58 -5.32 -30.96 -3.08
N LEU A 59 -6.31 -30.75 -2.24
CA LEU A 59 -6.86 -29.44 -1.88
C LEU A 59 -6.69 -29.21 -0.38
N ALA A 60 -6.28 -28.00 0.01
CA ALA A 60 -6.34 -27.58 1.41
C ALA A 60 -6.98 -26.19 1.54
N ILE A 61 -7.52 -25.94 2.71
CA ILE A 61 -8.29 -24.75 3.06
C ILE A 61 -7.75 -24.15 4.34
N THR A 62 -7.50 -22.85 4.32
CA THR A 62 -7.23 -22.01 5.49
C THR A 62 -8.27 -20.90 5.59
N ARG A 63 -8.30 -20.18 6.71
CA ARG A 63 -9.08 -18.94 6.87
C ARG A 63 -8.18 -17.76 7.17
N SER A 64 -8.49 -16.65 6.53
CA SER A 64 -7.80 -15.39 6.79
C SER A 64 -8.07 -14.87 8.19
N GLU A 65 -7.01 -14.60 8.93
CA GLU A 65 -7.06 -13.93 10.24
C GLU A 65 -6.06 -12.75 10.25
N PRO A 66 -6.53 -11.56 9.87
CA PRO A 66 -5.68 -10.35 9.79
C PRO A 66 -5.42 -9.69 11.16
N GLY A 67 -5.69 -10.37 12.28
CA GLY A 67 -5.57 -9.79 13.62
C GLY A 67 -6.64 -8.71 13.87
N ASP A 68 -6.33 -7.67 14.63
CA ASP A 68 -7.28 -6.59 14.92
C ASP A 68 -7.48 -5.59 13.76
N ASN A 69 -6.97 -5.90 12.59
CA ASN A 69 -7.17 -5.07 11.40
C ASN A 69 -8.62 -5.07 10.92
N LEU A 70 -9.10 -3.91 10.48
CA LEU A 70 -10.32 -3.78 9.69
C LEU A 70 -10.03 -4.25 8.26
N ASP A 71 -10.09 -5.55 8.05
CA ASP A 71 -9.82 -6.18 6.76
C ASP A 71 -11.06 -6.91 6.25
N LEU A 72 -11.43 -6.60 5.01
CA LEU A 72 -12.59 -7.22 4.35
C LEU A 72 -12.43 -8.73 4.15
N THR A 73 -11.19 -9.22 4.23
CA THR A 73 -10.89 -10.65 4.03
C THR A 73 -10.95 -11.47 5.31
N ARG A 74 -11.22 -10.86 6.47
CA ARG A 74 -11.38 -11.59 7.73
C ARG A 74 -12.34 -12.77 7.58
N ASN A 75 -11.95 -13.94 8.08
CA ASN A 75 -12.68 -15.21 7.98
C ASN A 75 -12.96 -15.70 6.55
N THR A 76 -12.34 -15.10 5.54
CA THR A 76 -12.47 -15.58 4.16
C THR A 76 -11.70 -16.89 3.99
N PRO A 77 -12.31 -17.95 3.43
CA PRO A 77 -11.60 -19.17 3.11
C PRO A 77 -10.65 -18.95 1.93
N ILE A 78 -9.43 -19.47 2.06
CA ILE A 78 -8.41 -19.50 1.03
C ILE A 78 -8.12 -20.96 0.69
N TRP A 79 -8.28 -21.33 -0.56
CA TRP A 79 -8.05 -22.68 -1.05
C TRP A 79 -6.77 -22.73 -1.88
N ALA A 80 -6.00 -23.80 -1.73
CA ALA A 80 -4.90 -24.11 -2.64
C ALA A 80 -5.09 -25.54 -3.16
N LEU A 81 -5.19 -25.65 -4.48
CA LEU A 81 -5.17 -26.92 -5.19
C LEU A 81 -3.75 -27.15 -5.67
N VAL A 82 -3.12 -28.23 -5.22
CA VAL A 82 -1.77 -28.62 -5.59
C VAL A 82 -1.81 -29.91 -6.40
N GLN A 83 -1.08 -29.92 -7.49
CA GLN A 83 -1.03 -31.05 -8.41
C GLN A 83 0.43 -31.35 -8.79
N TRP A 84 0.80 -32.65 -8.78
CA TRP A 84 2.05 -33.11 -9.35
C TRP A 84 2.11 -32.82 -10.86
N ARG A 85 3.27 -32.40 -11.32
CA ARG A 85 3.53 -32.10 -12.74
C ARG A 85 4.72 -32.89 -13.27
N VAL A 86 4.56 -33.41 -14.47
CA VAL A 86 5.63 -34.05 -15.24
C VAL A 86 6.13 -33.09 -16.33
N GLY A 87 7.40 -33.16 -16.66
CA GLY A 87 8.01 -32.36 -17.73
C GLY A 87 9.04 -31.34 -17.22
N ASP A 88 9.60 -30.55 -18.14
CA ASP A 88 10.64 -29.58 -17.86
C ASP A 88 10.07 -28.24 -17.32
N GLY A 89 10.92 -27.37 -16.79
CA GLY A 89 10.61 -26.04 -16.32
C GLY A 89 10.68 -25.87 -14.81
N GLU A 90 10.14 -24.75 -14.31
CA GLU A 90 10.20 -24.35 -12.90
C GLU A 90 9.60 -25.42 -11.97
N PRO A 91 10.20 -25.66 -10.79
CA PRO A 91 9.68 -26.63 -9.82
C PRO A 91 8.28 -26.30 -9.30
N VAL A 92 7.96 -25.03 -9.14
CA VAL A 92 6.68 -24.54 -8.63
C VAL A 92 6.08 -23.54 -9.63
N ILE A 93 4.95 -23.89 -10.23
CA ILE A 93 4.14 -22.97 -11.03
C ILE A 93 2.96 -22.51 -10.20
N ILE A 94 2.82 -21.19 -10.04
CA ILE A 94 1.73 -20.58 -9.27
C ILE A 94 0.71 -20.00 -10.25
N GLN A 95 -0.55 -20.38 -10.06
CA GLN A 95 -1.69 -19.94 -10.86
C GLN A 95 -2.75 -19.27 -9.98
N GLY A 96 -3.46 -18.31 -10.55
CA GLY A 96 -4.64 -17.71 -9.95
C GLY A 96 -5.90 -18.39 -10.47
N GLY A 97 -6.65 -19.04 -9.57
CA GLY A 97 -7.93 -19.64 -9.84
C GLY A 97 -9.10 -18.67 -9.62
N GLU A 98 -10.27 -19.22 -9.40
CA GLU A 98 -11.48 -18.42 -9.16
C GLU A 98 -11.31 -17.44 -8.01
N GLY A 99 -11.76 -16.20 -8.22
CA GLY A 99 -11.71 -15.12 -7.24
C GLY A 99 -10.34 -14.47 -7.03
N ILE A 100 -9.28 -14.99 -7.67
CA ILE A 100 -8.03 -14.23 -7.84
C ILE A 100 -8.26 -13.24 -8.99
N GLY A 101 -7.96 -11.97 -8.73
CA GLY A 101 -8.10 -10.90 -9.71
C GLY A 101 -7.11 -11.04 -10.86
N LYS A 102 -7.46 -10.43 -11.98
CA LYS A 102 -6.64 -10.36 -13.19
C LYS A 102 -6.24 -8.93 -13.50
N GLN A 103 -5.01 -8.72 -13.90
CA GLN A 103 -4.45 -7.40 -14.20
C GLN A 103 -4.69 -7.05 -15.67
N LEU A 104 -5.54 -6.05 -15.94
CA LEU A 104 -5.84 -5.57 -17.30
C LEU A 104 -4.61 -5.05 -18.03
N ASN A 105 -3.67 -4.44 -17.30
CA ASN A 105 -2.46 -3.84 -17.85
C ASN A 105 -1.30 -4.82 -18.01
N ALA A 106 -1.51 -6.12 -17.72
CA ALA A 106 -0.50 -7.17 -17.77
C ALA A 106 -1.08 -8.46 -18.38
N ASP A 107 -1.69 -8.34 -19.55
CA ASP A 107 -2.26 -9.46 -20.34
C ASP A 107 -3.12 -10.43 -19.53
N TYR A 108 -3.96 -9.89 -18.64
CA TYR A 108 -4.82 -10.66 -17.75
C TYR A 108 -4.08 -11.63 -16.81
N GLN A 109 -2.81 -11.36 -16.53
CA GLN A 109 -2.05 -12.14 -15.56
C GLN A 109 -2.72 -12.10 -14.17
N PRO A 110 -2.66 -13.19 -13.39
CA PRO A 110 -3.19 -13.21 -12.04
C PRO A 110 -2.59 -12.09 -11.19
N ALA A 111 -3.42 -11.44 -10.41
CA ALA A 111 -2.99 -10.38 -9.49
C ALA A 111 -2.32 -10.96 -8.23
N ILE A 112 -1.29 -11.78 -8.43
CA ILE A 112 -0.42 -12.35 -7.41
C ILE A 112 0.89 -11.58 -7.47
N TYR A 113 1.20 -10.79 -6.43
CA TYR A 113 2.33 -9.86 -6.46
C TYR A 113 3.63 -10.49 -5.97
N ALA A 114 4.74 -9.78 -6.15
CA ALA A 114 6.10 -10.30 -5.96
C ALA A 114 6.33 -10.98 -4.60
N TYR A 115 5.84 -10.41 -3.50
CA TYR A 115 5.97 -11.02 -2.18
C TYR A 115 5.23 -12.36 -2.09
N ALA A 116 3.99 -12.44 -2.58
CA ALA A 116 3.20 -13.67 -2.57
C ALA A 116 3.85 -14.76 -3.42
N HIS A 117 4.36 -14.42 -4.60
CA HIS A 117 5.13 -15.35 -5.44
C HIS A 117 6.36 -15.88 -4.72
N ARG A 118 7.16 -14.98 -4.14
CA ARG A 118 8.38 -15.35 -3.41
C ARG A 118 8.06 -16.24 -2.20
N LEU A 119 7.05 -15.87 -1.41
CA LEU A 119 6.63 -16.61 -0.23
C LEU A 119 6.24 -18.06 -0.59
N LEU A 120 5.37 -18.23 -1.58
CA LEU A 120 4.94 -19.54 -2.06
C LEU A 120 6.12 -20.35 -2.63
N GLN A 121 6.92 -19.75 -3.50
CA GLN A 121 8.04 -20.45 -4.12
C GLN A 121 9.08 -20.94 -3.10
N GLU A 122 9.51 -20.07 -2.16
CA GLU A 122 10.55 -20.43 -1.21
C GLU A 122 10.09 -21.52 -0.22
N ASN A 123 8.86 -21.41 0.32
CA ASN A 123 8.34 -22.41 1.24
C ASN A 123 8.09 -23.76 0.55
N LEU A 124 7.48 -23.76 -0.63
CA LEU A 124 7.16 -25.01 -1.34
C LEU A 124 8.42 -25.70 -1.90
N ARG A 125 9.39 -24.95 -2.41
CA ARG A 125 10.66 -25.52 -2.90
C ARG A 125 11.40 -26.29 -1.82
N ARG A 126 11.36 -25.87 -0.56
CA ARG A 126 11.97 -26.58 0.58
C ARG A 126 11.30 -27.93 0.87
N MET A 127 10.06 -28.10 0.43
CA MET A 127 9.31 -29.35 0.60
C MET A 127 9.45 -30.33 -0.57
N LEU A 128 9.97 -29.88 -1.72
CA LEU A 128 10.13 -30.68 -2.92
C LEU A 128 11.50 -31.38 -2.99
N ALA A 129 11.53 -32.59 -3.52
CA ALA A 129 12.77 -33.23 -3.97
C ALA A 129 13.27 -32.59 -5.28
N ALA A 130 14.50 -32.86 -5.67
CA ALA A 130 15.16 -32.18 -6.78
C ALA A 130 14.46 -32.36 -8.15
N ASP A 131 13.78 -33.48 -8.33
CA ASP A 131 13.05 -33.86 -9.54
C ASP A 131 11.54 -33.63 -9.47
N GLU A 132 11.03 -33.28 -8.30
CA GLU A 132 9.61 -33.06 -8.10
C GLU A 132 9.17 -31.66 -8.60
N LYS A 133 8.03 -31.62 -9.24
CA LYS A 133 7.42 -30.41 -9.77
C LYS A 133 5.94 -30.36 -9.49
N ILE A 134 5.43 -29.16 -9.17
CA ILE A 134 4.02 -28.94 -8.85
C ILE A 134 3.45 -27.75 -9.58
N THR A 135 2.14 -27.79 -9.78
CA THR A 135 1.32 -26.63 -10.06
C THR A 135 0.46 -26.32 -8.85
N VAL A 136 0.43 -25.08 -8.44
CA VAL A 136 -0.37 -24.56 -7.32
C VAL A 136 -1.39 -23.59 -7.88
N ASN A 137 -2.67 -23.89 -7.70
CA ASN A 137 -3.76 -23.00 -8.08
C ASN A 137 -4.42 -22.43 -6.83
N ILE A 138 -4.32 -21.11 -6.63
CA ILE A 138 -4.89 -20.41 -5.48
C ILE A 138 -6.29 -19.93 -5.82
N ILE A 139 -7.26 -20.25 -4.97
CA ILE A 139 -8.67 -19.94 -5.15
C ILE A 139 -9.18 -19.13 -3.95
N LEU A 140 -9.89 -18.06 -4.22
CA LEU A 140 -10.60 -17.25 -3.23
C LEU A 140 -12.11 -17.31 -3.51
N PRO A 141 -12.85 -18.25 -2.91
CA PRO A 141 -14.27 -18.46 -3.26
C PRO A 141 -15.13 -17.19 -3.16
N PHE A 142 -14.82 -16.31 -2.22
CA PHE A 142 -15.51 -15.01 -2.07
C PHE A 142 -14.77 -13.85 -2.74
N GLY A 143 -13.68 -14.11 -3.48
CA GLY A 143 -12.83 -13.08 -4.04
C GLY A 143 -13.56 -12.12 -4.97
N ARG A 144 -14.45 -12.60 -5.83
CA ARG A 144 -15.26 -11.76 -6.73
C ARG A 144 -16.23 -10.86 -5.98
N SER A 145 -16.95 -11.39 -5.01
CA SER A 145 -17.94 -10.63 -4.22
C SER A 145 -17.27 -9.57 -3.32
N LEU A 146 -16.09 -9.89 -2.77
CA LEU A 146 -15.32 -8.95 -1.96
C LEU A 146 -14.64 -7.87 -2.83
N ALA A 147 -14.20 -8.22 -4.03
CA ALA A 147 -13.53 -7.26 -4.93
C ALA A 147 -14.40 -6.05 -5.26
N VAL A 148 -15.72 -6.22 -5.37
CA VAL A 148 -16.68 -5.12 -5.59
C VAL A 148 -16.61 -4.05 -4.50
N ARG A 149 -16.20 -4.43 -3.28
CA ARG A 149 -16.07 -3.55 -2.12
C ARG A 149 -14.67 -2.96 -1.96
N THR A 150 -13.81 -3.18 -2.93
CA THR A 150 -12.41 -2.70 -2.93
C THR A 150 -12.17 -1.72 -4.07
N SER A 151 -11.02 -1.05 -4.03
CA SER A 151 -10.56 -0.20 -5.13
C SER A 151 -9.86 -1.01 -6.25
N ASN A 152 -9.84 -2.33 -6.22
CA ASN A 152 -9.17 -3.18 -7.20
C ASN A 152 -9.54 -2.84 -8.66
N PRO A 153 -10.84 -2.65 -9.03
CA PRO A 153 -11.21 -2.30 -10.40
C PRO A 153 -10.59 -0.98 -10.86
N ALA A 154 -10.53 0.01 -9.98
CA ALA A 154 -9.92 1.31 -10.27
C ALA A 154 -8.40 1.23 -10.50
N PHE A 155 -7.77 0.14 -10.05
CA PHE A 155 -6.36 -0.15 -10.29
C PHE A 155 -6.13 -1.16 -11.43
N GLY A 156 -7.17 -1.46 -12.20
CA GLY A 156 -7.09 -2.40 -13.32
C GLY A 156 -7.03 -3.87 -12.89
N VAL A 157 -7.45 -4.19 -11.67
CA VAL A 157 -7.61 -5.56 -11.21
C VAL A 157 -9.08 -5.92 -11.24
N VAL A 158 -9.45 -6.85 -12.10
CA VAL A 158 -10.85 -7.28 -12.33
C VAL A 158 -11.06 -8.75 -11.92
N GLU A 159 -12.31 -9.17 -11.82
CA GLU A 159 -12.74 -10.56 -11.57
C GLU A 159 -12.34 -11.16 -10.20
N GLY A 160 -11.74 -10.38 -9.29
CA GLY A 160 -11.38 -10.91 -7.98
C GLY A 160 -10.46 -10.03 -7.16
N LEU A 161 -9.96 -10.59 -6.07
CA LEU A 161 -9.00 -9.94 -5.18
C LEU A 161 -7.56 -10.20 -5.62
N SER A 162 -6.68 -9.29 -5.28
CA SER A 162 -5.24 -9.48 -5.43
C SER A 162 -4.63 -10.15 -4.19
N LEU A 163 -3.64 -11.03 -4.40
CA LEU A 163 -2.71 -11.43 -3.33
C LEU A 163 -1.63 -10.35 -3.22
N LEU A 164 -1.99 -9.30 -2.52
CA LEU A 164 -1.14 -8.13 -2.28
C LEU A 164 -0.56 -8.21 -0.88
N GLY A 165 0.65 -7.69 -0.73
CA GLY A 165 1.38 -7.53 0.52
C GLY A 165 2.85 -7.35 0.25
N THR A 166 3.56 -6.68 1.15
CA THR A 166 5.02 -6.53 1.13
C THR A 166 5.68 -7.34 2.22
N THR A 167 4.86 -7.82 3.19
CA THR A 167 5.30 -8.63 4.34
C THR A 167 4.24 -9.67 4.70
N GLY A 168 4.62 -10.68 5.51
CA GLY A 168 3.69 -11.70 6.01
C GLY A 168 2.76 -11.21 7.10
N ILE A 169 3.17 -10.20 7.86
CA ILE A 169 2.40 -9.71 9.00
C ILE A 169 1.41 -8.64 8.54
N SER A 170 0.15 -8.86 8.88
CA SER A 170 -0.92 -7.87 8.78
C SER A 170 -0.89 -7.03 10.05
N GLN A 171 -0.17 -5.92 10.00
CA GLN A 171 -0.19 -4.97 11.11
C GLN A 171 -1.41 -4.05 11.02
N PRO A 172 -2.07 -3.74 12.14
CA PRO A 172 -3.04 -2.66 12.17
C PRO A 172 -2.40 -1.39 11.63
N LEU A 173 -3.00 -0.81 10.60
CA LEU A 173 -2.40 0.24 9.76
C LEU A 173 -2.17 1.59 10.48
N SER A 174 -2.28 1.63 11.80
CA SER A 174 -2.05 2.83 12.62
C SER A 174 -2.09 2.48 14.10
N THR A 175 -1.15 1.67 14.59
CA THR A 175 -1.06 1.43 16.03
C THR A 175 -0.25 2.53 16.74
N PRO A 176 -0.53 2.80 18.01
CA PRO A 176 0.28 3.71 18.85
C PRO A 176 1.77 3.31 18.88
N GLU A 177 2.06 2.00 18.82
CA GLU A 177 3.43 1.46 18.82
C GLU A 177 4.18 1.86 17.52
N GLN A 178 3.50 1.85 16.38
CA GLN A 178 4.09 2.36 15.12
C GLN A 178 4.42 3.84 15.22
N LEU A 179 3.54 4.65 15.80
CA LEU A 179 3.82 6.07 16.00
C LEU A 179 5.03 6.26 16.90
N THR A 180 5.17 5.44 17.95
CA THR A 180 6.33 5.48 18.84
C THR A 180 7.62 5.17 18.09
N ALA A 181 7.64 4.12 17.27
CA ALA A 181 8.81 3.77 16.44
C ALA A 181 9.18 4.89 15.46
N PHE A 182 8.20 5.50 14.79
CA PHE A 182 8.46 6.65 13.89
C PHE A 182 8.98 7.87 14.65
N ARG A 183 8.50 8.13 15.86
CA ARG A 183 9.02 9.23 16.71
C ARG A 183 10.46 9.00 17.13
N THR A 184 10.81 7.78 17.53
CA THR A 184 12.20 7.44 17.86
C THR A 184 13.14 7.63 16.66
N GLU A 185 12.73 7.21 15.47
CA GLU A 185 13.49 7.48 14.25
C GLU A 185 13.62 9.00 13.99
N LEU A 186 12.53 9.74 14.15
CA LEU A 186 12.52 11.20 13.99
C LEU A 186 13.47 11.88 14.99
N GLU A 187 13.46 11.51 16.26
CA GLU A 187 14.35 12.05 17.30
C GLU A 187 15.81 11.86 16.94
N HIS A 188 16.18 10.66 16.50
CA HIS A 188 17.54 10.37 16.05
C HIS A 188 17.96 11.23 14.86
N LYS A 189 17.07 11.45 13.88
CA LYS A 189 17.39 12.25 12.69
C LYS A 189 17.36 13.76 12.99
N ALA A 190 16.42 14.23 13.78
CA ALA A 190 16.31 15.64 14.20
C ALA A 190 17.53 16.11 15.03
N SER A 191 18.20 15.20 15.76
CA SER A 191 19.44 15.55 16.46
C SER A 191 20.63 15.84 15.53
N ARG A 192 20.54 15.44 14.25
CA ARG A 192 21.63 15.55 13.25
C ARG A 192 21.31 16.52 12.12
N PHE A 193 20.03 16.73 11.81
CA PHE A 193 19.60 17.51 10.66
C PHE A 193 18.51 18.51 11.03
N GLU A 194 18.66 19.74 10.60
CA GLU A 194 17.65 20.78 10.76
C GLU A 194 16.54 20.70 9.70
N ASN A 195 16.81 20.03 8.57
CA ASN A 195 15.92 19.88 7.43
C ASN A 195 15.65 18.39 7.18
N LEU A 196 14.39 17.99 7.13
CA LEU A 196 13.97 16.61 6.96
C LEU A 196 12.99 16.45 5.80
N VAL A 197 12.93 15.23 5.25
CA VAL A 197 11.97 14.85 4.21
C VAL A 197 11.01 13.82 4.78
N PHE A 198 9.76 14.17 4.87
CA PHE A 198 8.70 13.28 5.31
C PHE A 198 8.12 12.51 4.12
N CYS A 199 8.52 11.25 3.98
CA CYS A 199 8.09 10.38 2.91
C CYS A 199 6.83 9.59 3.30
N ILE A 200 5.79 9.68 2.47
CA ILE A 200 4.54 8.97 2.71
C ILE A 200 4.52 7.66 1.92
N GLY A 201 4.78 6.56 2.65
CA GLY A 201 4.86 5.20 2.10
C GLY A 201 6.16 4.90 1.35
N GLU A 202 6.32 3.62 0.98
CA GLU A 202 7.54 3.10 0.35
C GLU A 202 7.84 3.77 -1.00
N ASN A 203 6.80 4.00 -1.82
CA ASN A 203 7.00 4.66 -3.12
C ASN A 203 7.60 6.07 -2.98
N GLY A 204 7.27 6.78 -1.90
CA GLY A 204 7.85 8.09 -1.60
C GLY A 204 9.33 7.98 -1.23
N LEU A 205 9.68 7.00 -0.39
CA LEU A 205 11.08 6.74 -0.02
C LEU A 205 11.93 6.36 -1.24
N ASP A 206 11.43 5.46 -2.09
CA ASP A 206 12.16 5.01 -3.28
C ASP A 206 12.38 6.15 -4.28
N LEU A 207 11.35 6.94 -4.56
CA LEU A 207 11.47 8.07 -5.49
C LEU A 207 12.40 9.15 -4.94
N ALA A 208 12.32 9.44 -3.64
CA ALA A 208 13.20 10.42 -3.00
C ALA A 208 14.67 10.01 -3.10
N ARG A 209 14.99 8.71 -2.92
CA ARG A 209 16.35 8.18 -3.13
C ARG A 209 16.81 8.32 -4.58
N GLN A 210 15.94 8.02 -5.54
CA GLN A 210 16.25 8.16 -6.97
C GLN A 210 16.55 9.61 -7.37
N LEU A 211 15.94 10.57 -6.69
CA LEU A 211 16.17 12.00 -6.90
C LEU A 211 17.40 12.54 -6.16
N GLY A 212 18.18 11.70 -5.47
CA GLY A 212 19.41 12.08 -4.79
C GLY A 212 19.25 12.58 -3.36
N ILE A 213 18.04 12.53 -2.80
CA ILE A 213 17.83 12.96 -1.40
C ILE A 213 18.57 12.01 -0.46
N ASN A 214 19.32 12.59 0.50
CA ASN A 214 20.07 11.83 1.48
C ASN A 214 19.14 10.94 2.35
N PRO A 215 19.30 9.60 2.35
CA PRO A 215 18.47 8.69 3.14
C PRO A 215 18.45 8.99 4.65
N GLU A 216 19.52 9.58 5.18
CA GLU A 216 19.61 9.98 6.60
C GLU A 216 18.65 11.13 6.96
N GLN A 217 18.24 11.93 5.99
CA GLN A 217 17.27 13.01 6.18
C GLN A 217 15.83 12.59 5.88
N MET A 218 15.61 11.38 5.39
CA MET A 218 14.29 10.87 5.04
C MET A 218 13.63 10.18 6.23
N VAL A 219 12.41 10.57 6.56
CA VAL A 219 11.59 9.98 7.64
C VAL A 219 10.32 9.39 7.04
N LYS A 220 10.07 8.10 7.32
CA LYS A 220 8.81 7.46 6.96
C LYS A 220 7.73 7.86 7.95
N THR A 221 6.64 8.46 7.48
CA THR A 221 5.55 8.92 8.35
C THR A 221 4.31 8.03 8.31
N ALA A 222 4.23 7.14 7.33
CA ALA A 222 3.04 6.34 7.03
C ALA A 222 1.76 7.21 7.01
N ASN A 223 0.79 6.94 7.91
CA ASN A 223 -0.45 7.71 7.99
C ASN A 223 -0.46 8.77 9.10
N TRP A 224 0.61 8.87 9.90
CA TRP A 224 0.70 9.68 11.12
C TRP A 224 1.28 11.08 10.90
N LEU A 225 0.91 11.74 9.81
CA LEU A 225 1.51 13.04 9.44
C LEU A 225 1.33 14.11 10.50
N GLY A 226 0.14 14.28 11.06
CA GLY A 226 -0.10 15.30 12.08
C GLY A 226 0.79 15.16 13.30
N PRO A 227 0.75 14.04 14.03
CA PRO A 227 1.61 13.81 15.19
C PRO A 227 3.12 13.91 14.89
N MET A 228 3.54 13.51 13.67
CA MET A 228 4.94 13.59 13.25
C MET A 228 5.39 15.03 12.95
N LEU A 229 4.53 15.84 12.34
CA LEU A 229 4.79 17.27 12.11
C LEU A 229 4.98 18.03 13.44
N VAL A 230 4.07 17.80 14.40
CA VAL A 230 4.17 18.43 15.72
C VAL A 230 5.43 17.96 16.47
N ALA A 231 5.74 16.66 16.42
CA ALA A 231 6.93 16.12 17.06
C ALA A 231 8.22 16.71 16.45
N ALA A 232 8.29 16.86 15.14
CA ALA A 232 9.43 17.48 14.48
C ALA A 232 9.64 18.95 14.91
N ASP A 233 8.57 19.72 15.00
CA ASP A 233 8.63 21.10 15.48
C ASP A 233 9.11 21.17 16.93
N VAL A 234 8.59 20.35 17.82
CA VAL A 234 9.03 20.26 19.23
C VAL A 234 10.51 19.90 19.32
N LEU A 235 11.02 19.02 18.44
CA LEU A 235 12.43 18.63 18.36
C LEU A 235 13.34 19.69 17.71
N GLY A 236 12.77 20.79 17.21
CA GLY A 236 13.56 21.90 16.67
C GLY A 236 13.91 21.79 15.20
N VAL A 237 13.29 20.87 14.45
CA VAL A 237 13.41 20.81 12.99
C VAL A 237 12.95 22.14 12.39
N LYS A 238 13.75 22.73 11.51
CA LYS A 238 13.46 24.03 10.90
C LYS A 238 12.61 23.92 9.65
N GLU A 239 12.87 22.90 8.82
CA GLU A 239 12.26 22.76 7.51
C GLU A 239 11.84 21.29 7.26
N ILE A 240 10.65 21.09 6.74
CA ILE A 240 10.13 19.77 6.36
C ILE A 240 9.64 19.80 4.92
N LEU A 241 10.19 18.91 4.09
CA LEU A 241 9.65 18.61 2.78
C LEU A 241 8.65 17.43 2.88
N LEU A 242 7.37 17.69 2.63
CA LEU A 242 6.34 16.67 2.49
C LEU A 242 6.44 16.05 1.10
N PHE A 243 6.83 14.79 1.01
CA PHE A 243 7.09 14.11 -0.25
C PHE A 243 6.21 12.86 -0.38
N GLY A 244 5.30 12.83 -1.37
CA GLY A 244 4.39 11.70 -1.44
C GLY A 244 3.45 11.67 -2.64
N TYR A 245 2.80 10.51 -2.79
CA TYR A 245 1.75 10.30 -3.77
C TYR A 245 0.61 11.31 -3.57
N HIS A 246 0.20 11.96 -4.66
CA HIS A 246 -0.79 13.06 -4.62
C HIS A 246 -2.08 12.67 -3.92
N GLY A 247 -2.59 11.43 -4.14
CA GLY A 247 -3.85 10.97 -3.53
C GLY A 247 -3.78 10.78 -2.00
N LYS A 248 -2.58 10.78 -1.40
CA LYS A 248 -2.43 10.82 0.07
C LYS A 248 -2.17 12.23 0.58
N LEU A 249 -1.24 12.96 -0.04
CA LEU A 249 -0.88 14.31 0.40
C LEU A 249 -2.03 15.32 0.27
N MET A 250 -2.86 15.23 -0.78
CA MET A 250 -3.99 16.15 -0.94
C MET A 250 -4.95 16.17 0.25
N LYS A 251 -5.01 15.12 1.06
CA LYS A 251 -5.84 15.08 2.27
C LYS A 251 -5.50 16.19 3.26
N LEU A 252 -4.22 16.58 3.33
CA LEU A 252 -3.77 17.67 4.18
C LEU A 252 -4.35 19.01 3.73
N ALA A 253 -4.57 19.20 2.42
CA ALA A 253 -5.27 20.37 1.90
C ALA A 253 -6.71 20.49 2.42
N GLY A 254 -7.32 19.39 2.83
CA GLY A 254 -8.61 19.35 3.53
C GLY A 254 -8.52 19.35 5.06
N GLY A 255 -7.31 19.45 5.63
CA GLY A 255 -7.10 19.38 7.09
C GLY A 255 -7.10 17.96 7.66
N ILE A 256 -6.99 16.93 6.82
CA ILE A 256 -6.96 15.53 7.24
C ILE A 256 -5.50 15.12 7.43
N PHE A 257 -5.01 15.13 8.67
CA PHE A 257 -3.61 14.85 9.02
C PHE A 257 -3.35 13.40 9.43
N HIS A 258 -4.37 12.54 9.45
CA HIS A 258 -4.26 11.09 9.50
C HIS A 258 -4.73 10.52 8.16
N THR A 259 -3.81 10.10 7.31
CA THR A 259 -4.11 9.82 5.89
C THR A 259 -4.70 8.44 5.60
N HIS A 260 -4.99 7.63 6.63
CA HIS A 260 -5.63 6.33 6.45
C HIS A 260 -7.04 6.48 5.89
N HIS A 261 -7.35 5.78 4.79
CA HIS A 261 -8.60 5.97 4.04
C HIS A 261 -9.86 5.52 4.80
N GLN A 262 -9.74 4.58 5.73
CA GLN A 262 -10.88 4.14 6.56
C GLN A 262 -11.19 5.09 7.72
N LEU A 263 -10.22 5.90 8.15
CA LEU A 263 -10.44 6.89 9.20
C LEU A 263 -11.01 8.19 8.65
N ALA A 264 -10.46 8.64 7.53
CA ALA A 264 -10.97 9.81 6.82
C ALA A 264 -10.57 9.73 5.34
N ASP A 265 -11.56 9.96 4.48
CA ASP A 265 -11.31 10.11 3.05
C ASP A 265 -11.84 11.44 2.54
N GLY A 266 -11.68 12.28 2.00
CA GLY A 266 -12.20 13.56 1.52
C GLY A 266 -11.57 13.96 0.20
N ARG A 267 -10.92 13.00 -0.47
CA ARG A 267 -10.15 13.28 -1.70
C ARG A 267 -11.01 13.87 -2.81
N ARG A 268 -12.24 13.37 -2.98
CA ARG A 268 -13.19 13.86 -4.00
C ARG A 268 -13.62 15.29 -3.70
N GLU A 269 -14.01 15.53 -2.47
CA GLU A 269 -14.45 16.82 -1.97
C GLU A 269 -13.33 17.86 -2.06
N ILE A 270 -12.14 17.51 -1.63
CA ILE A 270 -10.95 18.37 -1.70
C ILE A 270 -10.64 18.73 -3.14
N LEU A 271 -10.60 17.73 -4.03
CA LEU A 271 -10.25 17.94 -5.44
C LEU A 271 -11.31 18.80 -6.14
N ALA A 272 -12.61 18.48 -5.95
CA ALA A 272 -13.71 19.24 -6.52
C ALA A 272 -13.73 20.69 -6.01
N ALA A 273 -13.47 20.90 -4.70
CA ALA A 273 -13.38 22.25 -4.15
C ALA A 273 -12.23 23.06 -4.78
N HIS A 274 -11.05 22.45 -4.98
CA HIS A 274 -9.94 23.15 -5.61
C HIS A 274 -10.16 23.38 -7.11
N CYS A 275 -10.84 22.46 -7.81
CA CYS A 275 -11.30 22.70 -9.18
C CYS A 275 -12.25 23.90 -9.26
N ALA A 276 -13.19 24.02 -8.32
CA ALA A 276 -14.10 25.16 -8.26
C ALA A 276 -13.36 26.48 -7.97
N LEU A 277 -12.40 26.47 -7.04
CA LEU A 277 -11.61 27.65 -6.67
C LEU A 277 -10.78 28.21 -7.84
N VAL A 278 -10.31 27.36 -8.75
CA VAL A 278 -9.57 27.79 -9.94
C VAL A 278 -10.48 28.08 -11.14
N GLY A 279 -11.79 27.91 -11.01
CA GLY A 279 -12.78 28.32 -12.01
C GLY A 279 -13.18 27.24 -13.02
N LEU A 280 -13.00 25.95 -12.70
CA LEU A 280 -13.59 24.89 -13.52
C LEU A 280 -15.11 25.04 -13.58
N ASN A 281 -15.71 24.70 -14.71
CA ASN A 281 -17.16 24.70 -14.83
C ASN A 281 -17.81 23.55 -14.06
N SER A 282 -19.10 23.66 -13.76
CA SER A 282 -19.82 22.70 -12.92
C SER A 282 -19.85 21.27 -13.46
N HIS A 283 -19.91 21.11 -14.79
CA HIS A 283 -19.89 19.79 -15.45
C HIS A 283 -18.57 19.06 -15.20
N ASP A 284 -17.45 19.75 -15.39
CA ASP A 284 -16.12 19.16 -15.20
C ASP A 284 -15.85 18.91 -13.71
N ILE A 285 -16.32 19.80 -12.81
CA ILE A 285 -16.24 19.55 -11.36
C ILE A 285 -17.01 18.29 -10.97
N GLN A 286 -18.20 18.08 -11.53
CA GLN A 286 -18.98 16.87 -11.29
C GLN A 286 -18.23 15.62 -11.78
N SER A 287 -17.64 15.65 -12.97
CA SER A 287 -16.85 14.55 -13.51
C SER A 287 -15.63 14.21 -12.63
N VAL A 288 -14.96 15.23 -12.10
CA VAL A 288 -13.86 15.05 -11.13
C VAL A 288 -14.37 14.42 -9.83
N PHE A 289 -15.48 14.90 -9.30
CA PHE A 289 -16.08 14.40 -8.05
C PHE A 289 -16.55 12.94 -8.18
N GLU A 290 -17.13 12.57 -9.30
CA GLU A 290 -17.61 11.21 -9.58
C GLU A 290 -16.47 10.22 -9.92
N SER A 291 -15.26 10.70 -10.15
CA SER A 291 -14.11 9.86 -10.43
C SER A 291 -13.85 8.86 -9.29
N PRO A 292 -13.62 7.56 -9.60
CA PRO A 292 -13.49 6.53 -8.58
C PRO A 292 -12.23 6.66 -7.72
N THR A 293 -11.19 7.34 -8.22
CA THR A 293 -9.92 7.57 -7.52
C THR A 293 -9.35 8.95 -7.85
N ALA A 294 -8.45 9.46 -7.00
CA ALA A 294 -7.70 10.69 -7.31
C ALA A 294 -6.90 10.58 -8.62
N GLU A 295 -6.39 9.39 -8.96
CA GLU A 295 -5.70 9.14 -10.21
C GLU A 295 -6.63 9.21 -11.43
N ALA A 296 -7.85 8.67 -11.32
CA ALA A 296 -8.86 8.79 -12.38
C ALA A 296 -9.25 10.25 -12.60
N ALA A 297 -9.41 11.02 -11.53
CA ALA A 297 -9.67 12.45 -11.61
C ALA A 297 -8.50 13.23 -12.24
N LEU A 298 -7.26 12.91 -11.90
CA LEU A 298 -6.07 13.47 -12.55
C LEU A 298 -6.04 13.16 -14.05
N LYS A 299 -6.35 11.91 -14.43
CA LYS A 299 -6.43 11.51 -15.84
C LYS A 299 -7.51 12.29 -16.59
N TYR A 300 -8.67 12.53 -15.95
CA TYR A 300 -9.73 13.37 -16.52
C TYR A 300 -9.23 14.79 -16.77
N LEU A 301 -8.59 15.43 -15.78
CA LEU A 301 -8.04 16.78 -15.93
C LEU A 301 -6.97 16.85 -17.03
N ARG A 302 -6.07 15.86 -17.16
CA ARG A 302 -5.09 15.76 -18.24
C ARG A 302 -5.76 15.65 -19.61
N THR A 303 -6.85 14.89 -19.70
CA THR A 303 -7.62 14.79 -20.95
C THR A 303 -8.27 16.13 -21.29
N LEU A 304 -8.85 16.81 -20.30
CA LEU A 304 -9.44 18.13 -20.47
C LEU A 304 -8.42 19.15 -20.96
N ASP A 305 -7.22 19.18 -20.36
CA ASP A 305 -6.12 20.05 -20.81
C ASP A 305 -5.72 19.78 -22.25
N THR A 306 -5.63 18.50 -22.62
CA THR A 306 -5.28 18.12 -24.01
C THR A 306 -6.34 18.56 -25.02
N VAL A 307 -7.61 18.44 -24.67
CA VAL A 307 -8.74 18.76 -25.57
C VAL A 307 -8.98 20.26 -25.68
N THR A 308 -8.83 20.99 -24.58
CA THR A 308 -9.18 22.42 -24.52
C THR A 308 -7.98 23.35 -24.66
N GLY A 309 -6.75 22.83 -24.60
CA GLY A 309 -5.52 23.63 -24.55
C GLY A 309 -5.34 24.40 -23.25
N SER A 310 -6.01 23.98 -22.18
CA SER A 310 -5.93 24.58 -20.85
C SER A 310 -4.74 24.03 -20.05
N ASP A 311 -4.60 24.51 -18.80
CA ASP A 311 -3.57 24.08 -17.85
C ASP A 311 -4.20 23.79 -16.48
N TRP A 312 -5.34 23.11 -16.48
CA TRP A 312 -6.12 22.82 -15.27
C TRP A 312 -5.37 21.96 -14.27
N VAL A 313 -4.62 20.97 -14.74
CA VAL A 313 -3.81 20.11 -13.85
C VAL A 313 -2.86 20.98 -13.04
N ASN A 314 -2.10 21.84 -13.65
CA ASN A 314 -1.14 22.70 -12.96
C ASN A 314 -1.84 23.67 -12.02
N GLN A 315 -2.93 24.33 -12.45
CA GLN A 315 -3.68 25.29 -11.62
C GLN A 315 -4.27 24.62 -10.38
N VAL A 316 -4.98 23.50 -10.55
CA VAL A 316 -5.62 22.77 -9.45
C VAL A 316 -4.58 22.24 -8.47
N TYR A 317 -3.53 21.60 -8.96
CA TYR A 317 -2.51 21.01 -8.08
C TYR A 317 -1.59 22.05 -7.45
N THR A 318 -1.37 23.20 -8.07
CA THR A 318 -0.72 24.35 -7.42
C THR A 318 -1.55 24.85 -6.22
N ALA A 319 -2.86 25.01 -6.39
CA ALA A 319 -3.74 25.41 -5.30
C ALA A 319 -3.76 24.37 -4.17
N ILE A 320 -3.79 23.09 -4.51
CA ILE A 320 -3.71 21.99 -3.53
C ILE A 320 -2.36 22.02 -2.78
N ALA A 321 -1.24 22.14 -3.47
CA ALA A 321 0.09 22.18 -2.84
C ALA A 321 0.24 23.37 -1.89
N GLN A 322 -0.25 24.56 -2.27
CA GLN A 322 -0.29 25.74 -1.40
C GLN A 322 -1.18 25.50 -0.16
N ALA A 323 -2.34 24.87 -0.34
CA ALA A 323 -3.23 24.54 0.77
C ALA A 323 -2.59 23.51 1.73
N ILE A 324 -1.86 22.52 1.21
CA ILE A 324 -1.08 21.56 2.02
C ILE A 324 -0.09 22.31 2.91
N ASP A 325 0.74 23.18 2.33
CA ASP A 325 1.75 23.92 3.06
C ASP A 325 1.13 24.80 4.15
N THR A 326 0.13 25.61 3.78
CA THR A 326 -0.57 26.53 4.71
C THR A 326 -1.23 25.76 5.86
N ARG A 327 -1.96 24.69 5.56
CA ARG A 327 -2.65 23.90 6.59
C ARG A 327 -1.69 23.11 7.47
N SER A 328 -0.58 22.64 6.92
CA SER A 328 0.46 21.95 7.70
C SER A 328 1.12 22.90 8.70
N GLN A 329 1.44 24.12 8.29
CA GLN A 329 1.97 25.15 9.18
C GLN A 329 0.95 25.57 10.26
N ALA A 330 -0.33 25.78 9.88
CA ALA A 330 -1.39 26.09 10.83
C ALA A 330 -1.61 24.95 11.84
N TYR A 331 -1.53 23.70 11.39
CA TYR A 331 -1.64 22.53 12.25
C TYR A 331 -0.50 22.47 13.28
N ILE A 332 0.74 22.70 12.85
CA ILE A 332 1.88 22.79 13.74
C ILE A 332 1.67 23.90 14.78
N GLN A 333 1.33 25.11 14.34
CA GLN A 333 1.10 26.26 15.23
C GLN A 333 0.04 26.00 16.31
N SER A 334 -1.04 25.30 15.94
CA SER A 334 -2.15 25.03 16.87
C SER A 334 -1.88 23.90 17.87
N HIS A 335 -0.88 23.05 17.62
CA HIS A 335 -0.62 21.85 18.44
C HIS A 335 0.78 21.81 19.04
N SER A 336 1.70 22.66 18.59
CA SER A 336 3.05 22.73 19.14
C SER A 336 3.10 23.61 20.39
N THR A 337 3.88 23.19 21.35
CA THR A 337 4.17 23.94 22.58
C THR A 337 5.44 24.80 22.45
N ARG A 338 6.09 24.79 21.30
CA ARG A 338 7.32 25.52 21.06
C ARG A 338 7.03 27.01 20.83
N GLY A 339 7.57 27.88 21.67
CA GLY A 339 7.39 29.34 21.56
C GLY A 339 8.26 30.03 20.49
N ALA A 340 8.94 29.27 19.60
CA ALA A 340 9.76 29.79 18.51
C ALA A 340 8.96 29.82 17.18
N ALA A 341 9.58 30.37 16.12
CA ALA A 341 9.01 30.31 14.78
C ALA A 341 8.71 28.83 14.37
N PRO A 342 7.51 28.55 13.84
CA PRO A 342 7.13 27.18 13.52
C PRO A 342 7.95 26.61 12.38
N THR A 343 8.08 25.28 12.35
CA THR A 343 8.72 24.55 11.27
C THR A 343 8.12 24.92 9.92
N LEU A 344 8.96 25.30 8.96
CA LEU A 344 8.54 25.60 7.60
C LEU A 344 8.21 24.31 6.85
N CYS A 345 7.03 24.24 6.25
CA CYS A 345 6.59 23.08 5.48
C CYS A 345 6.41 23.41 4.00
N GLY A 346 7.01 22.61 3.13
CA GLY A 346 6.77 22.62 1.69
C GLY A 346 6.38 21.24 1.19
N SER A 347 5.76 21.15 0.02
CA SER A 347 5.23 19.89 -0.51
C SER A 347 5.65 19.61 -1.94
N VAL A 348 5.89 18.33 -2.22
CA VAL A 348 6.12 17.75 -3.56
C VAL A 348 5.22 16.55 -3.74
N LEU A 349 4.36 16.62 -4.76
CA LEU A 349 3.39 15.59 -5.08
C LEU A 349 3.81 14.88 -6.37
N PHE A 350 3.70 13.55 -6.38
CA PHE A 350 3.90 12.73 -7.57
C PHE A 350 2.68 11.85 -7.86
N ASP A 351 2.54 11.42 -9.11
CA ASP A 351 1.46 10.56 -9.59
C ASP A 351 1.79 9.05 -9.43
N ARG A 352 0.92 8.19 -9.92
CA ARG A 352 1.08 6.74 -9.86
C ARG A 352 2.31 6.23 -10.61
N ASP A 353 2.69 6.93 -11.70
CA ASP A 353 3.84 6.58 -12.53
C ASP A 353 5.16 7.16 -11.97
N ARG A 354 5.10 7.67 -10.73
CA ARG A 354 6.24 8.30 -10.01
C ARG A 354 6.78 9.55 -10.70
N GLN A 355 5.95 10.19 -11.55
CA GLN A 355 6.30 11.47 -12.14
C GLN A 355 5.92 12.60 -11.18
N ILE A 356 6.83 13.56 -10.99
CA ILE A 356 6.51 14.74 -10.18
C ILE A 356 5.42 15.52 -10.87
N LEU A 357 4.30 15.66 -10.18
CA LEU A 357 3.11 16.35 -10.66
C LEU A 357 3.19 17.84 -10.36
N ILE A 358 3.55 18.18 -9.15
CA ILE A 358 3.68 19.57 -8.69
C ILE A 358 4.66 19.69 -7.52
N LYS A 359 5.32 20.82 -7.42
CA LYS A 359 6.08 21.28 -6.26
C LYS A 359 5.45 22.58 -5.78
N SER A 360 5.17 22.72 -4.50
CA SER A 360 4.79 24.03 -3.94
C SER A 360 5.97 25.00 -4.04
N LYS A 361 5.72 26.29 -3.87
CA LYS A 361 6.80 27.30 -3.85
C LYS A 361 7.87 26.98 -2.80
N ILE A 362 7.45 26.61 -1.59
CA ILE A 362 8.35 26.19 -0.51
C ILE A 362 8.98 24.84 -0.86
N GLY A 363 8.21 23.91 -1.44
CA GLY A 363 8.69 22.61 -1.89
C GLY A 363 9.81 22.70 -2.94
N CYS A 364 9.74 23.65 -3.89
CA CYS A 364 10.84 23.91 -4.82
C CYS A 364 12.12 24.33 -4.08
N MET A 365 12.01 25.31 -3.20
CA MET A 365 13.14 25.83 -2.43
C MET A 365 13.80 24.73 -1.56
N LEU A 366 12.98 23.90 -0.90
CA LEU A 366 13.47 22.81 -0.06
C LEU A 366 14.11 21.69 -0.88
N MET A 367 13.56 21.39 -2.04
CA MET A 367 14.10 20.38 -2.94
C MET A 367 15.50 20.75 -3.43
N GLU A 368 15.75 22.03 -3.76
CA GLU A 368 17.06 22.53 -4.17
C GLU A 368 18.12 22.45 -3.04
N LYS A 369 17.69 22.49 -1.78
CA LYS A 369 18.58 22.35 -0.62
C LYS A 369 18.90 20.88 -0.27
N LEU A 370 18.04 19.95 -0.68
CA LEU A 370 18.07 18.56 -0.25
C LEU A 370 18.57 17.59 -1.34
N CYS A 371 18.64 18.03 -2.59
CA CYS A 371 19.26 17.39 -3.73
C CYS A 371 20.49 18.17 -4.16
#